data_09b16cb0db8f2897dc0dc85cc599cd59
#
_entry.id   09b16cb0db8f2897dc0dc85cc599cd59
#
_cell.length_a   1.000
_cell.length_b   1.000
_cell.length_c   1.000
_cell.angle_alpha   90.00
_cell.angle_beta   90.00
_cell.angle_gamma   90.00
#
_symmetry.space_group_name_H-M   'P 1'
#
loop_
_entity.id
_entity.type
_entity.pdbx_description
1 polymer ?
#
loop_
_entity_poly.entity_id
_entity_poly.type
_entity_poly.pdbx_seq_one_letter_code
_entity_poly.pdbx_strand_id
1 'polypeptide(L)'
;YKDKPVVATQNGVCLFNPATGACQQLFKETKEGRGIGMVASLCIDKDGTLWIAATGEGVYSYRFDSGKLTNYPHNPANPNSLSNNNINSIMQDSNGNLWFCTSGSGLDRYRKASDDFENFDVQTDGLSSDCIYEVCESSIQKGDLLLITNQGFSQFNYPSKKFYNYGTENGFPLTAVNENALFVTHDGEVFLGGIQ
;
A
#
# COMPACT_ATOMS: atom_id res chain seq x y z
N TYR A 1 1.00 11.86 13.36
CA TYR A 1 1.45 11.33 14.67
C TYR A 1 1.48 12.45 15.71
N LYS A 2 0.74 12.31 16.83
CA LYS A 2 0.64 13.33 17.91
C LYS A 2 0.37 14.73 17.34
N ASP A 3 -0.68 14.87 16.55
CA ASP A 3 -1.14 16.11 15.90
C ASP A 3 -0.15 16.75 14.90
N LYS A 4 0.88 16.01 14.51
CA LYS A 4 1.81 16.43 13.45
C LYS A 4 1.65 15.54 12.22
N PRO A 5 1.47 16.11 11.03
CA PRO A 5 1.51 15.34 9.80
C PRO A 5 2.84 14.63 9.61
N VAL A 6 2.79 13.38 9.16
CA VAL A 6 3.93 12.65 8.64
C VAL A 6 3.99 12.89 7.14
N VAL A 7 5.10 13.41 6.65
CA VAL A 7 5.23 13.85 5.25
C VAL A 7 6.33 13.05 4.57
N ALA A 8 5.96 12.44 3.44
CA ALA A 8 6.92 11.83 2.52
C ALA A 8 7.60 12.93 1.70
N THR A 9 8.90 12.79 1.51
CA THR A 9 9.73 13.69 0.73
C THR A 9 10.65 12.90 -0.19
N GLN A 10 11.31 13.56 -1.13
CA GLN A 10 12.34 12.92 -1.97
C GLN A 10 13.54 12.40 -1.16
N ASN A 11 13.72 12.91 0.07
CA ASN A 11 14.84 12.56 0.94
C ASN A 11 14.40 11.81 2.21
N GLY A 12 13.29 11.05 2.13
CA GLY A 12 12.76 10.26 3.23
C GLY A 12 11.51 10.85 3.87
N VAL A 13 11.36 10.67 5.18
CA VAL A 13 10.12 10.99 5.91
C VAL A 13 10.39 11.95 7.05
N CYS A 14 9.52 12.95 7.22
CA CYS A 14 9.61 13.90 8.31
C CYS A 14 8.28 14.10 9.06
N LEU A 15 8.39 14.58 10.30
CA LEU A 15 7.28 15.15 11.06
C LEU A 15 7.21 16.65 10.79
N PHE A 16 6.11 17.10 10.22
CA PHE A 16 5.88 18.51 9.94
C PHE A 16 5.17 19.18 11.12
N ASN A 17 5.66 20.34 11.53
CA ASN A 17 5.03 21.17 12.54
C ASN A 17 4.29 22.33 11.86
N PRO A 18 2.95 22.33 11.76
CA PRO A 18 2.20 23.39 11.08
C PRO A 18 2.34 24.77 11.74
N ALA A 19 2.56 24.82 13.06
CA ALA A 19 2.67 26.07 13.81
C ALA A 19 4.00 26.82 13.55
N THR A 20 5.07 26.11 13.23
CA THR A 20 6.42 26.68 13.04
C THR A 20 6.95 26.54 11.63
N GLY A 21 6.30 25.72 10.77
CA GLY A 21 6.80 25.33 9.46
C GLY A 21 8.01 24.38 9.50
N ALA A 22 8.43 23.94 10.69
CA ALA A 22 9.61 23.07 10.83
C ALA A 22 9.31 21.64 10.40
N CYS A 23 10.25 21.02 9.71
CA CYS A 23 10.23 19.61 9.31
C CYS A 23 11.33 18.85 10.05
N GLN A 24 10.94 18.00 10.98
CA GLN A 24 11.86 17.13 11.71
C GLN A 24 12.01 15.81 10.97
N GLN A 25 13.17 15.56 10.40
CA GLN A 25 13.47 14.26 9.76
C GLN A 25 13.44 13.14 10.81
N LEU A 26 12.67 12.06 10.53
CA LEU A 26 12.51 10.94 11.46
C LEU A 26 13.74 10.05 11.51
N PHE A 27 14.39 9.86 10.37
CA PHE A 27 15.66 9.15 10.24
C PHE A 27 16.41 9.72 9.01
N LYS A 28 17.74 9.73 9.07
CA LYS A 28 18.59 10.29 8.01
C LYS A 28 19.08 9.22 7.05
N GLU A 29 19.36 8.03 7.58
CA GLU A 29 20.04 6.96 6.87
C GLU A 29 19.48 5.61 7.29
N THR A 30 19.52 4.65 6.39
CA THR A 30 19.34 3.23 6.67
C THR A 30 20.54 2.69 7.45
N LYS A 31 20.49 1.41 7.84
CA LYS A 31 21.65 0.75 8.46
C LYS A 31 22.88 0.72 7.56
N GLU A 32 22.67 0.79 6.23
CA GLU A 32 23.74 0.83 5.24
C GLU A 32 24.27 2.24 4.96
N GLY A 33 23.84 3.25 5.73
CA GLY A 33 24.27 4.64 5.57
C GLY A 33 23.69 5.35 4.33
N ARG A 34 22.57 4.84 3.80
CA ARG A 34 21.86 5.44 2.66
C ARG A 34 20.57 6.08 3.10
N GLY A 35 20.14 7.13 2.42
CA GLY A 35 18.77 7.64 2.53
C GLY A 35 17.76 6.62 2.00
N ILE A 36 16.52 6.66 2.49
CA ILE A 36 15.43 5.77 2.02
C ILE A 36 15.03 6.06 0.57
N GLY A 37 15.48 7.16 -0.03
CA GLY A 37 15.09 7.51 -1.40
C GLY A 37 13.65 8.00 -1.53
N MET A 38 13.06 7.84 -2.70
CA MET A 38 11.72 8.29 -2.99
C MET A 38 10.67 7.41 -2.28
N VAL A 39 9.77 8.04 -1.53
CA VAL A 39 8.68 7.38 -0.81
C VAL A 39 7.40 7.50 -1.63
N ALA A 40 6.83 6.36 -2.01
CA ALA A 40 5.61 6.26 -2.80
C ALA A 40 4.34 6.30 -1.92
N SER A 41 4.38 5.68 -0.73
CA SER A 41 3.23 5.59 0.15
C SER A 41 3.62 5.53 1.62
N LEU A 42 2.74 6.04 2.49
CA LEU A 42 2.85 6.01 3.95
C LEU A 42 1.56 5.51 4.58
N CYS A 43 1.68 4.68 5.60
CA CYS A 43 0.55 4.27 6.43
C CYS A 43 0.97 4.19 7.90
N ILE A 44 0.21 4.77 8.82
CA ILE A 44 0.36 4.54 10.26
C ILE A 44 -0.71 3.54 10.67
N ASP A 45 -0.28 2.38 11.14
CA ASP A 45 -1.20 1.33 11.57
C ASP A 45 -1.80 1.61 12.96
N LYS A 46 -2.77 0.79 13.36
CA LYS A 46 -3.47 0.91 14.67
C LYS A 46 -2.53 0.73 15.87
N ASP A 47 -1.38 0.09 15.68
CA ASP A 47 -0.35 -0.08 16.71
C ASP A 47 0.62 1.12 16.78
N GLY A 48 0.43 2.12 15.92
CA GLY A 48 1.29 3.30 15.81
C GLY A 48 2.62 3.05 15.11
N THR A 49 2.74 1.98 14.33
CA THR A 49 3.89 1.74 13.45
C THR A 49 3.70 2.49 12.15
N LEU A 50 4.69 3.24 11.72
CA LEU A 50 4.72 3.87 10.41
C LEU A 50 5.31 2.90 9.39
N TRP A 51 4.52 2.59 8.37
CA TRP A 51 4.91 1.80 7.20
C TRP A 51 5.23 2.72 6.03
N ILE A 52 6.34 2.45 5.34
CA ILE A 52 6.93 3.34 4.34
C ILE A 52 7.26 2.52 3.10
N ALA A 53 6.60 2.80 1.99
CA ALA A 53 6.96 2.23 0.69
C ALA A 53 8.08 3.06 0.06
N ALA A 54 9.28 2.50 -0.03
CA ALA A 54 10.44 3.13 -0.64
C ALA A 54 10.72 2.50 -2.01
N THR A 55 10.68 3.30 -3.05
CA THR A 55 10.81 2.82 -4.44
C THR A 55 12.10 2.05 -4.66
N GLY A 56 11.99 0.80 -5.10
CA GLY A 56 13.11 -0.10 -5.35
C GLY A 56 13.72 -0.77 -4.12
N GLU A 57 13.28 -0.39 -2.90
CA GLU A 57 13.84 -0.90 -1.64
C GLU A 57 12.85 -1.75 -0.82
N GLY A 58 11.61 -1.86 -1.28
CA GLY A 58 10.54 -2.55 -0.58
C GLY A 58 9.87 -1.67 0.46
N VAL A 59 9.59 -2.24 1.64
CA VAL A 59 8.86 -1.57 2.70
C VAL A 59 9.73 -1.43 3.94
N TYR A 60 9.64 -0.29 4.60
CA TYR A 60 10.19 -0.09 5.94
C TYR A 60 9.06 0.05 6.96
N SER A 61 9.27 -0.51 8.16
CA SER A 61 8.47 -0.19 9.34
C SER A 61 9.30 0.65 10.30
N TYR A 62 8.70 1.72 10.83
CA TYR A 62 9.34 2.61 11.81
C TYR A 62 8.50 2.71 13.08
N ARG A 63 9.13 2.47 14.21
CA ARG A 63 8.54 2.58 15.56
C ARG A 63 8.91 3.90 16.19
N PHE A 64 7.94 4.77 16.45
CA PHE A 64 8.18 6.09 17.05
C PHE A 64 8.67 6.03 18.50
N ASP A 65 8.32 4.98 19.24
CA ASP A 65 8.70 4.79 20.65
C ASP A 65 10.18 4.45 20.84
N SER A 66 10.73 3.67 19.94
CA SER A 66 12.10 3.14 20.01
C SER A 66 13.04 3.69 18.95
N GLY A 67 12.50 4.37 17.95
CA GLY A 67 13.28 4.79 16.76
C GLY A 67 13.72 3.61 15.89
N LYS A 68 13.17 2.41 16.12
CA LYS A 68 13.56 1.21 15.36
C LYS A 68 13.03 1.29 13.94
N LEU A 69 13.93 1.17 12.97
CA LEU A 69 13.65 1.03 11.54
C LEU A 69 13.97 -0.40 11.10
N THR A 70 13.01 -1.07 10.44
CA THR A 70 13.18 -2.43 9.90
C THR A 70 12.85 -2.41 8.42
N ASN A 71 13.69 -3.02 7.56
CA ASN A 71 13.42 -3.17 6.13
C ASN A 71 12.88 -4.56 5.81
N TYR A 72 11.89 -4.60 4.93
CA TYR A 72 11.29 -5.79 4.35
C TYR A 72 11.47 -5.73 2.81
N PRO A 73 12.60 -6.18 2.29
CA PRO A 73 12.81 -6.25 0.85
C PRO A 73 12.19 -7.53 0.26
N HIS A 74 11.95 -7.51 -1.05
CA HIS A 74 11.70 -8.74 -1.79
C HIS A 74 12.92 -9.67 -1.74
N ASN A 75 12.68 -10.95 -1.46
CA ASN A 75 13.69 -12.00 -1.49
C ASN A 75 13.18 -13.19 -2.31
N PRO A 76 13.66 -13.40 -3.54
CA PRO A 76 13.18 -14.47 -4.42
C PRO A 76 13.40 -15.89 -3.87
N ALA A 77 14.28 -16.06 -2.89
CA ALA A 77 14.49 -17.34 -2.21
C ALA A 77 13.49 -17.60 -1.07
N ASN A 78 12.69 -16.60 -0.68
CA ASN A 78 11.70 -16.71 0.38
C ASN A 78 10.31 -16.38 -0.16
N PRO A 79 9.43 -17.36 -0.40
CA PRO A 79 8.08 -17.14 -0.93
C PRO A 79 7.16 -16.36 0.02
N ASN A 80 7.54 -16.20 1.27
CA ASN A 80 6.82 -15.41 2.26
C ASN A 80 7.44 -14.01 2.46
N SER A 81 8.39 -13.59 1.63
CA SER A 81 8.85 -12.20 1.62
C SER A 81 7.87 -11.32 0.86
N LEU A 82 8.05 -10.01 0.96
CA LEU A 82 7.39 -9.06 0.06
C LEU A 82 7.57 -9.49 -1.41
N SER A 83 6.51 -9.46 -2.22
CA SER A 83 6.53 -9.99 -3.60
C SER A 83 7.27 -9.08 -4.59
N ASN A 84 7.40 -7.79 -4.27
CA ASN A 84 8.08 -6.79 -5.11
C ASN A 84 8.69 -5.66 -4.26
N ASN A 85 9.81 -5.09 -4.70
CA ASN A 85 10.40 -3.91 -4.06
C ASN A 85 9.75 -2.58 -4.44
N ASN A 86 8.88 -2.58 -5.45
CA ASN A 86 8.13 -1.40 -5.85
C ASN A 86 6.68 -1.51 -5.36
N ILE A 87 6.38 -0.76 -4.31
CA ILE A 87 5.05 -0.70 -3.70
C ILE A 87 4.41 0.64 -4.05
N ASN A 88 3.23 0.59 -4.64
CA ASN A 88 2.47 1.79 -5.05
C ASN A 88 1.67 2.36 -3.89
N SER A 89 1.03 1.51 -3.08
CA SER A 89 0.14 1.93 -2.00
C SER A 89 0.19 0.99 -0.82
N ILE A 90 0.00 1.55 0.39
CA ILE A 90 -0.12 0.81 1.66
C ILE A 90 -1.43 1.24 2.32
N MET A 91 -2.23 0.27 2.79
CA MET A 91 -3.47 0.54 3.51
C MET A 91 -3.65 -0.45 4.67
N GLN A 92 -4.20 0.03 5.78
CA GLN A 92 -4.73 -0.84 6.83
C GLN A 92 -6.25 -0.86 6.77
N ASP A 93 -6.85 -2.06 6.66
CA ASP A 93 -8.29 -2.23 6.66
C ASP A 93 -8.90 -2.10 8.08
N SER A 94 -10.22 -2.05 8.17
CA SER A 94 -10.95 -1.93 9.44
C SER A 94 -10.75 -3.14 10.36
N ASN A 95 -10.38 -4.30 9.81
CA ASN A 95 -10.05 -5.51 10.55
C ASN A 95 -8.60 -5.53 11.06
N GLY A 96 -7.78 -4.54 10.66
CA GLY A 96 -6.39 -4.39 11.06
C GLY A 96 -5.38 -5.12 10.16
N ASN A 97 -5.80 -5.67 9.02
CA ASN A 97 -4.87 -6.23 8.05
C ASN A 97 -4.15 -5.08 7.31
N LEU A 98 -2.85 -5.24 7.12
CA LEU A 98 -2.03 -4.33 6.31
C LEU A 98 -1.85 -4.91 4.91
N TRP A 99 -2.16 -4.08 3.92
CA TRP A 99 -2.15 -4.41 2.51
C TRP A 99 -1.15 -3.55 1.76
N PHE A 100 -0.44 -4.18 0.82
CA PHE A 100 0.61 -3.56 0.02
C PHE A 100 0.35 -3.84 -1.45
N CYS A 101 0.04 -2.80 -2.21
CA CYS A 101 -0.19 -2.87 -3.65
C CYS A 101 1.14 -2.81 -4.38
N THR A 102 1.46 -3.82 -5.19
CA THR A 102 2.74 -3.88 -5.89
C THR A 102 2.65 -3.43 -7.34
N SER A 103 3.77 -3.00 -7.89
CA SER A 103 3.90 -2.56 -9.28
C SER A 103 4.22 -3.74 -10.22
N GLY A 104 3.52 -4.89 -10.07
CA GLY A 104 3.67 -6.01 -10.99
C GLY A 104 3.86 -7.38 -10.36
N SER A 105 3.50 -7.55 -9.08
CA SER A 105 3.52 -8.85 -8.39
C SER A 105 2.28 -9.06 -7.51
N GLY A 106 1.19 -8.35 -7.81
CA GLY A 106 -0.09 -8.51 -7.13
C GLY A 106 -0.19 -7.78 -5.79
N LEU A 107 -0.91 -8.37 -4.85
CA LEU A 107 -1.25 -7.83 -3.54
C LEU A 107 -0.54 -8.61 -2.45
N ASP A 108 0.11 -7.90 -1.54
CA ASP A 108 0.71 -8.50 -0.36
C ASP A 108 -0.07 -8.14 0.91
N ARG A 109 -0.19 -9.09 1.83
CA ARG A 109 -0.73 -8.89 3.16
C ARG A 109 0.33 -9.21 4.22
N TYR A 110 0.63 -8.27 5.11
CA TYR A 110 1.54 -8.53 6.22
C TYR A 110 0.89 -9.43 7.28
N ARG A 111 1.61 -10.46 7.70
CA ARG A 111 1.23 -11.39 8.77
C ARG A 111 2.05 -11.09 10.02
N LYS A 112 1.45 -10.34 10.94
CA LYS A 112 2.13 -9.86 12.16
C LYS A 112 2.67 -10.98 13.05
N ALA A 113 1.98 -12.14 13.10
CA ALA A 113 2.38 -13.25 13.97
C ALA A 113 3.68 -13.92 13.54
N SER A 114 3.93 -13.99 12.24
CA SER A 114 5.12 -14.61 11.63
C SER A 114 6.15 -13.61 11.14
N ASP A 115 5.80 -12.31 11.15
CA ASP A 115 6.63 -11.20 10.63
C ASP A 115 7.03 -11.42 9.17
N ASP A 116 6.04 -11.80 8.33
CA ASP A 116 6.21 -12.13 6.92
C ASP A 116 4.98 -11.70 6.09
N PHE A 117 4.92 -12.10 4.81
CA PHE A 117 3.86 -11.71 3.89
C PHE A 117 3.13 -12.91 3.28
N GLU A 118 1.85 -12.73 2.99
CA GLU A 118 1.02 -13.58 2.16
C GLU A 118 0.77 -12.84 0.83
N ASN A 119 1.02 -13.51 -0.30
CA ASN A 119 0.94 -12.92 -1.62
C ASN A 119 -0.30 -13.41 -2.37
N PHE A 120 -0.90 -12.55 -3.19
CA PHE A 120 -2.02 -12.84 -4.08
C PHE A 120 -1.72 -12.31 -5.47
N ASP A 121 -1.78 -13.16 -6.49
CA ASP A 121 -1.40 -12.84 -7.86
C ASP A 121 -2.43 -13.29 -8.91
N VAL A 122 -2.16 -12.95 -10.18
CA VAL A 122 -3.00 -13.34 -11.31
C VAL A 122 -3.02 -14.85 -11.52
N GLN A 123 -1.89 -15.53 -11.34
CA GLN A 123 -1.73 -16.93 -11.73
C GLN A 123 -2.38 -17.89 -10.74
N THR A 124 -2.27 -17.59 -9.45
CA THR A 124 -2.70 -18.52 -8.38
C THR A 124 -4.04 -18.15 -7.78
N ASP A 125 -4.42 -16.86 -7.79
CA ASP A 125 -5.58 -16.37 -7.02
C ASP A 125 -6.68 -15.78 -7.90
N GLY A 126 -6.40 -15.51 -9.17
CA GLY A 126 -7.38 -15.00 -10.12
C GLY A 126 -7.61 -13.48 -10.05
N LEU A 127 -6.62 -12.73 -9.61
CA LEU A 127 -6.56 -11.28 -9.70
C LEU A 127 -6.57 -10.85 -11.18
N SER A 128 -7.13 -9.67 -11.54
CA SER A 128 -7.18 -9.19 -12.92
C SER A 128 -5.82 -8.75 -13.46
N SER A 129 -4.97 -8.21 -12.60
CA SER A 129 -3.62 -7.76 -12.95
C SER A 129 -2.72 -7.73 -11.72
N ASP A 130 -1.45 -8.07 -11.92
CA ASP A 130 -0.40 -7.98 -10.88
C ASP A 130 0.07 -6.53 -10.65
N CYS A 131 -0.30 -5.59 -11.52
CA CYS A 131 -0.03 -4.16 -11.32
C CYS A 131 -1.21 -3.50 -10.63
N ILE A 132 -1.11 -3.29 -9.31
CA ILE A 132 -2.13 -2.66 -8.49
C ILE A 132 -1.66 -1.27 -8.10
N TYR A 133 -2.43 -0.25 -8.44
CA TYR A 133 -2.11 1.13 -8.10
C TYR A 133 -2.52 1.49 -6.69
N GLU A 134 -3.73 1.09 -6.30
CA GLU A 134 -4.32 1.53 -5.04
C GLU A 134 -5.33 0.50 -4.51
N VAL A 135 -5.60 0.55 -3.21
CA VAL A 135 -6.57 -0.28 -2.53
C VAL A 135 -7.39 0.56 -1.56
N CYS A 136 -8.68 0.28 -1.47
CA CYS A 136 -9.56 0.81 -0.42
C CYS A 136 -10.52 -0.27 0.08
N GLU A 137 -11.15 -0.04 1.25
CA GLU A 137 -12.26 -0.89 1.68
C GLU A 137 -13.52 -0.57 0.87
N SER A 138 -14.28 -1.61 0.53
CA SER A 138 -15.57 -1.46 -0.11
C SER A 138 -16.58 -0.86 0.87
N SER A 139 -17.25 0.22 0.46
CA SER A 139 -18.38 0.79 1.18
C SER A 139 -19.68 -0.02 0.99
N ILE A 140 -19.75 -0.77 -0.11
CA ILE A 140 -20.94 -1.55 -0.49
C ILE A 140 -20.97 -2.88 0.25
N GLN A 141 -19.82 -3.56 0.34
CA GLN A 141 -19.71 -4.85 1.00
C GLN A 141 -18.60 -4.81 2.05
N LYS A 142 -19.04 -4.66 3.30
CA LYS A 142 -18.11 -4.53 4.44
C LYS A 142 -17.17 -5.73 4.53
N GLY A 143 -15.87 -5.43 4.60
CA GLY A 143 -14.81 -6.42 4.69
C GLY A 143 -14.22 -6.86 3.35
N ASP A 144 -14.79 -6.38 2.23
CA ASP A 144 -14.18 -6.54 0.91
C ASP A 144 -13.25 -5.37 0.60
N LEU A 145 -12.26 -5.63 -0.22
CA LEU A 145 -11.35 -4.62 -0.75
C LEU A 145 -11.67 -4.33 -2.22
N LEU A 146 -11.51 -3.07 -2.62
CA LEU A 146 -11.49 -2.64 -4.01
C LEU A 146 -10.05 -2.36 -4.39
N LEU A 147 -9.53 -3.08 -5.38
CA LEU A 147 -8.16 -2.98 -5.90
C LEU A 147 -8.21 -2.31 -7.26
N ILE A 148 -7.53 -1.20 -7.39
CA ILE A 148 -7.44 -0.46 -8.64
C ILE A 148 -6.20 -0.93 -9.39
N THR A 149 -6.43 -1.49 -10.58
CA THR A 149 -5.37 -2.09 -11.40
C THR A 149 -5.23 -1.35 -12.73
N ASN A 150 -4.17 -1.62 -13.48
CA ASN A 150 -4.01 -1.09 -14.83
C ASN A 150 -4.98 -1.69 -15.87
N GLN A 151 -5.83 -2.66 -15.47
CA GLN A 151 -6.82 -3.31 -16.34
C GLN A 151 -8.26 -3.16 -15.81
N GLY A 152 -8.54 -2.14 -15.00
CA GLY A 152 -9.82 -1.93 -14.36
C GLY A 152 -9.74 -2.05 -12.85
N PHE A 153 -10.76 -2.67 -12.22
CA PHE A 153 -10.70 -2.91 -10.78
C PHE A 153 -11.10 -4.34 -10.41
N SER A 154 -10.62 -4.80 -9.27
CA SER A 154 -10.99 -6.07 -8.68
C SER A 154 -11.59 -5.86 -7.30
N GLN A 155 -12.68 -6.54 -6.99
CA GLN A 155 -13.20 -6.68 -5.64
C GLN A 155 -12.63 -7.96 -5.03
N PHE A 156 -12.07 -7.87 -3.85
CA PHE A 156 -11.45 -9.01 -3.16
C PHE A 156 -12.13 -9.29 -1.83
N ASN A 157 -12.71 -10.47 -1.70
CA ASN A 157 -13.22 -10.98 -0.43
C ASN A 157 -12.16 -11.83 0.25
N TYR A 158 -11.45 -11.26 1.22
CA TYR A 158 -10.32 -11.93 1.88
C TYR A 158 -10.72 -13.22 2.63
N PRO A 159 -11.83 -13.30 3.39
CA PRO A 159 -12.22 -14.53 4.07
C PRO A 159 -12.43 -15.73 3.14
N SER A 160 -12.98 -15.51 1.94
CA SER A 160 -13.20 -16.57 0.94
C SER A 160 -12.06 -16.71 -0.07
N LYS A 161 -11.10 -15.79 -0.05
CA LYS A 161 -9.98 -15.68 -1.03
C LYS A 161 -10.45 -15.55 -2.48
N LYS A 162 -11.59 -14.88 -2.71
CA LYS A 162 -12.17 -14.73 -4.04
C LYS A 162 -12.01 -13.32 -4.58
N PHE A 163 -11.63 -13.25 -5.85
CA PHE A 163 -11.60 -12.04 -6.64
C PHE A 163 -12.80 -11.98 -7.61
N TYR A 164 -13.35 -10.79 -7.78
CA TYR A 164 -14.35 -10.45 -8.79
C TYR A 164 -13.79 -9.29 -9.60
N ASN A 165 -13.49 -9.55 -10.88
CA ASN A 165 -12.79 -8.60 -11.74
C ASN A 165 -13.77 -7.86 -12.64
N TYR A 166 -13.56 -6.55 -12.81
CA TYR A 166 -14.37 -5.65 -13.58
C TYR A 166 -13.48 -4.87 -14.56
N GLY A 167 -13.57 -5.25 -15.83
CA GLY A 167 -12.86 -4.61 -16.95
C GLY A 167 -13.84 -4.19 -18.05
N THR A 168 -13.32 -3.83 -19.20
CA THR A 168 -14.14 -3.41 -20.35
C THR A 168 -15.09 -4.50 -20.84
N GLU A 169 -14.73 -5.77 -20.70
CA GLU A 169 -15.56 -6.93 -21.02
C GLU A 169 -16.80 -7.06 -20.12
N ASN A 170 -16.77 -6.46 -18.92
CA ASN A 170 -17.90 -6.40 -17.98
C ASN A 170 -18.65 -5.06 -18.05
N GLY A 171 -18.33 -4.22 -19.03
CA GLY A 171 -18.96 -2.91 -19.21
C GLY A 171 -18.35 -1.80 -18.35
N PHE A 172 -17.18 -2.02 -17.75
CA PHE A 172 -16.45 -0.96 -17.10
C PHE A 172 -15.97 0.06 -18.14
N PRO A 173 -16.27 1.37 -17.96
CA PRO A 173 -16.14 2.33 -19.06
C PRO A 173 -14.71 2.79 -19.35
N LEU A 174 -13.73 2.43 -18.51
CA LEU A 174 -12.35 2.87 -18.64
C LEU A 174 -11.47 1.76 -19.22
N THR A 175 -10.65 2.08 -20.21
CA THR A 175 -9.64 1.17 -20.77
C THR A 175 -8.37 1.12 -19.92
N ALA A 176 -8.09 2.19 -19.18
CA ALA A 176 -7.03 2.24 -18.20
C ALA A 176 -7.42 3.18 -17.04
N VAL A 177 -7.05 2.80 -15.81
CA VAL A 177 -7.18 3.65 -14.64
C VAL A 177 -5.82 4.30 -14.37
N ASN A 178 -5.81 5.58 -13.99
CA ASN A 178 -4.58 6.29 -13.68
C ASN A 178 -4.12 6.01 -12.24
N GLU A 179 -2.81 6.07 -12.01
CA GLU A 179 -2.22 6.07 -10.67
C GLU A 179 -2.74 7.26 -9.86
N ASN A 180 -2.97 7.06 -8.56
CA ASN A 180 -3.48 8.08 -7.63
C ASN A 180 -4.81 8.73 -8.06
N ALA A 181 -5.65 8.00 -8.78
CA ALA A 181 -6.92 8.47 -9.29
C ALA A 181 -8.13 7.86 -8.56
N LEU A 182 -7.92 7.33 -7.37
CA LEU A 182 -8.96 6.85 -6.47
C LEU A 182 -9.29 7.93 -5.44
N PHE A 183 -10.57 8.20 -5.29
CA PHE A 183 -11.09 9.00 -4.18
C PHE A 183 -12.30 8.33 -3.56
N VAL A 184 -12.29 8.16 -2.25
CA VAL A 184 -13.42 7.63 -1.48
C VAL A 184 -13.99 8.75 -0.61
N THR A 185 -15.27 9.04 -0.78
CA THR A 185 -15.97 10.05 0.02
C THR A 185 -16.20 9.55 1.44
N HIS A 186 -16.55 10.47 2.35
CA HIS A 186 -16.86 10.13 3.74
C HIS A 186 -18.09 9.22 3.89
N ASP A 187 -19.03 9.28 2.95
CA ASP A 187 -20.25 8.43 2.88
C ASP A 187 -20.02 7.16 2.04
N GLY A 188 -18.80 6.94 1.56
CA GLY A 188 -18.36 5.70 0.94
C GLY A 188 -18.55 5.62 -0.57
N GLU A 189 -18.85 6.72 -1.26
CA GLU A 189 -18.82 6.75 -2.73
C GLU A 189 -17.38 6.63 -3.23
N VAL A 190 -17.18 5.86 -4.29
CA VAL A 190 -15.86 5.62 -4.90
C VAL A 190 -15.79 6.28 -6.26
N PHE A 191 -14.82 7.16 -6.43
CA PHE A 191 -14.53 7.85 -7.69
C PHE A 191 -13.21 7.34 -8.26
N LEU A 192 -13.24 6.96 -9.54
CA LEU A 192 -12.08 6.48 -10.28
C LEU A 192 -11.83 7.36 -11.49
N GLY A 193 -10.60 7.81 -11.67
CA GLY A 193 -10.16 8.55 -12.85
C GLY A 193 -9.39 7.65 -13.82
N GLY A 194 -9.62 7.82 -15.11
CA GLY A 194 -8.94 7.02 -16.13
C GLY A 194 -9.23 7.49 -17.55
N ILE A 195 -8.78 6.71 -18.51
CA ILE A 195 -8.93 6.95 -19.95
C ILE A 195 -9.97 6.00 -20.52
N GLN A 196 -10.87 6.54 -21.36
CA GLN A 196 -11.81 5.76 -22.17
C GLN A 196 -11.18 5.29 -23.47
#